data_2fcc1e7705dd6d010739f8c35101f599
#
_entry.id   2fcc1e7705dd6d010739f8c35101f599
#
_cell.length_a   1.000
_cell.length_b   1.000
_cell.length_c   1.000
_cell.angle_alpha   90.00
_cell.angle_beta   90.00
_cell.angle_gamma   90.00
#
_symmetry.space_group_name_H-M   'P 1'
#
loop_
_entity.id
_entity.type
_entity.pdbx_description
1 polymer ?
#
loop_
_entity_poly.entity_id
_entity_poly.type
_entity_poly.pdbx_seq_one_letter_code
_entity_poly.pdbx_strand_id
1 'polypeptide(L)'
;EMIADVETDKATMELENFEKGEVLYLMEEGSTIPVESVIAVIGKKGEDFQDLLKAAPEAVEEPVEEAVPAPVVPTPAEAAPSASVAPATPSTPTVSISNNGRVFASPLAKSMAEEKGINLETVTGSGDNGRIIKKDIENYIPAVAASTAAVGVESYDEVPVSQMRKTIAKRLAESKFTAPHFYLTKEIKMDAVLAARKRMNEYTENRISINDIIIKATAVALKSHPNVNSSWLGDKIRRNHHVHIGVAVAIDDGLLVPVVRFADSKSLSQIGAEVRELAGKAKTKELQPKDWEGNTFTISNLGAFGIDEFTAIVNPPDACILAIGSSKETVIVENGEMRAGHVMKVTLSCDHRAVDGVTGANFLKTFADLLEEPVRLLV
;
A
#
# COMPACT_ATOMS: atom_id res chain seq x y z
N GLU A 1 -10.74 -3.33 -36.38
CA GLU A 1 -9.33 -3.46 -36.10
C GLU A 1 -8.99 -2.50 -34.96
N MET A 2 -8.31 -2.96 -33.91
CA MET A 2 -7.96 -2.17 -32.73
C MET A 2 -6.93 -1.11 -33.13
N ILE A 3 -7.17 0.16 -32.76
CA ILE A 3 -6.29 1.29 -33.07
C ILE A 3 -5.43 1.68 -31.89
N ALA A 4 -6.05 1.76 -30.69
CA ALA A 4 -5.37 2.19 -29.46
C ALA A 4 -6.15 1.77 -28.23
N ASP A 5 -5.43 1.60 -27.12
CA ASP A 5 -5.99 1.46 -25.79
C ASP A 5 -5.96 2.83 -25.10
N VAL A 6 -7.12 3.31 -24.67
CA VAL A 6 -7.24 4.57 -23.93
C VAL A 6 -7.47 4.26 -22.45
N GLU A 7 -6.48 4.59 -21.65
CA GLU A 7 -6.58 4.47 -20.20
C GLU A 7 -7.18 5.77 -19.62
N THR A 8 -8.36 5.67 -19.00
CA THR A 8 -9.01 6.77 -18.29
C THR A 8 -8.85 6.59 -16.78
N ASP A 9 -9.25 7.59 -16.01
CA ASP A 9 -9.28 7.50 -14.54
C ASP A 9 -10.25 6.43 -14.00
N LYS A 10 -11.10 5.87 -14.87
CA LYS A 10 -12.17 4.94 -14.50
C LYS A 10 -12.12 3.58 -15.18
N ALA A 11 -11.52 3.48 -16.36
CA ALA A 11 -11.42 2.22 -17.10
C ALA A 11 -10.43 2.34 -18.26
N THR A 12 -9.87 1.21 -18.68
CA THR A 12 -9.18 1.09 -19.97
C THR A 12 -10.22 0.75 -21.04
N MET A 13 -10.27 1.53 -22.11
CA MET A 13 -11.18 1.33 -23.24
C MET A 13 -10.36 1.03 -24.49
N GLU A 14 -10.69 -0.07 -25.15
CA GLU A 14 -10.16 -0.40 -26.46
C GLU A 14 -10.92 0.41 -27.53
N LEU A 15 -10.19 1.20 -28.31
CA LEU A 15 -10.75 1.93 -29.45
C LEU A 15 -10.65 1.07 -30.69
N GLU A 16 -11.80 0.56 -31.14
CA GLU A 16 -11.92 -0.19 -32.38
C GLU A 16 -12.30 0.72 -33.55
N ASN A 17 -11.67 0.45 -34.69
CA ASN A 17 -12.00 1.12 -35.95
C ASN A 17 -13.22 0.48 -36.62
N PHE A 18 -14.27 1.27 -36.84
CA PHE A 18 -15.48 0.87 -37.56
C PHE A 18 -15.54 1.41 -38.99
N GLU A 19 -14.64 2.33 -39.37
CA GLU A 19 -14.59 2.96 -40.68
C GLU A 19 -13.47 2.34 -41.57
N LYS A 20 -13.63 2.40 -42.89
CA LYS A 20 -12.62 1.96 -43.86
C LYS A 20 -11.73 3.14 -44.25
N GLY A 21 -10.46 3.09 -43.88
CA GLY A 21 -9.49 4.14 -44.16
C GLY A 21 -8.08 3.77 -43.75
N GLU A 22 -7.14 4.63 -44.06
CA GLU A 22 -5.75 4.56 -43.59
C GLU A 22 -5.61 5.51 -42.39
N VAL A 23 -4.86 5.12 -41.34
CA VAL A 23 -4.59 6.00 -40.22
C VAL A 23 -3.64 7.09 -40.67
N LEU A 24 -4.14 8.33 -40.72
CA LEU A 24 -3.35 9.50 -41.17
C LEU A 24 -2.60 10.16 -40.04
N TYR A 25 -3.16 10.09 -38.83
CA TYR A 25 -2.56 10.60 -37.59
C TYR A 25 -2.91 9.68 -36.42
N LEU A 26 -1.95 9.42 -35.58
CA LEU A 26 -2.10 8.73 -34.30
C LEU A 26 -1.25 9.47 -33.26
N MET A 27 -1.81 9.71 -32.09
CA MET A 27 -1.09 10.38 -31.01
C MET A 27 0.02 9.49 -30.43
N GLU A 28 1.06 10.11 -29.90
CA GLU A 28 2.19 9.38 -29.28
C GLU A 28 1.75 8.56 -28.08
N GLU A 29 2.25 7.35 -27.97
CA GLU A 29 1.99 6.44 -26.85
C GLU A 29 2.43 7.06 -25.52
N GLY A 30 1.56 6.97 -24.51
CA GLY A 30 1.81 7.53 -23.17
C GLY A 30 1.48 9.02 -23.01
N SER A 31 0.91 9.70 -24.01
CA SER A 31 0.46 11.09 -23.91
C SER A 31 -0.80 11.21 -23.05
N THR A 32 -0.86 12.23 -22.18
CA THR A 32 -2.07 12.58 -21.41
C THR A 32 -2.84 13.65 -22.18
N ILE A 33 -4.10 13.38 -22.51
CA ILE A 33 -4.95 14.25 -23.32
C ILE A 33 -6.22 14.66 -22.59
N PRO A 34 -6.73 15.90 -22.80
CA PRO A 34 -8.02 16.33 -22.32
C PRO A 34 -9.17 15.51 -22.93
N VAL A 35 -10.29 15.46 -22.23
CA VAL A 35 -11.54 14.87 -22.76
C VAL A 35 -11.97 15.63 -24.01
N GLU A 36 -12.44 14.91 -25.05
CA GLU A 36 -12.82 15.43 -26.36
C GLU A 36 -11.66 15.82 -27.31
N SER A 37 -10.42 15.43 -26.99
CA SER A 37 -9.28 15.63 -27.90
C SER A 37 -9.23 14.58 -29.01
N VAL A 38 -8.64 14.93 -30.15
CA VAL A 38 -8.45 14.02 -31.29
C VAL A 38 -7.32 13.04 -30.99
N ILE A 39 -7.62 11.75 -30.95
CA ILE A 39 -6.66 10.67 -30.65
C ILE A 39 -6.09 10.09 -31.96
N ALA A 40 -6.94 9.89 -32.96
CA ALA A 40 -6.58 9.36 -34.26
C ALA A 40 -7.41 10.02 -35.39
N VAL A 41 -6.85 10.14 -36.55
CA VAL A 41 -7.54 10.59 -37.75
C VAL A 41 -7.43 9.51 -38.83
N ILE A 42 -8.57 9.08 -39.36
CA ILE A 42 -8.69 8.04 -40.39
C ILE A 42 -9.24 8.69 -41.66
N GLY A 43 -8.57 8.47 -42.77
CA GLY A 43 -8.97 9.05 -44.05
C GLY A 43 -8.35 8.34 -45.24
N LYS A 44 -8.43 8.97 -46.45
CA LYS A 44 -7.78 8.44 -47.64
C LYS A 44 -6.34 8.92 -47.74
N LYS A 45 -5.47 8.10 -48.29
CA LYS A 45 -4.04 8.42 -48.48
C LYS A 45 -3.84 9.75 -49.18
N GLY A 46 -3.24 10.74 -48.48
CA GLY A 46 -2.94 12.07 -49.01
C GLY A 46 -4.00 13.13 -48.74
N GLU A 47 -5.02 12.85 -47.96
CA GLU A 47 -5.99 13.84 -47.46
C GLU A 47 -5.34 14.77 -46.41
N ASP A 48 -5.61 16.09 -46.49
CA ASP A 48 -5.09 17.05 -45.53
C ASP A 48 -5.96 17.03 -44.26
N PHE A 49 -5.35 16.74 -43.14
CA PHE A 49 -6.02 16.61 -41.83
C PHE A 49 -5.65 17.72 -40.82
N GLN A 50 -4.81 18.68 -41.23
CA GLN A 50 -4.30 19.70 -40.31
C GLN A 50 -5.42 20.60 -39.74
N ASP A 51 -6.47 20.84 -40.52
CA ASP A 51 -7.62 21.64 -40.08
C ASP A 51 -8.47 20.92 -39.04
N LEU A 52 -8.49 19.58 -39.04
CA LEU A 52 -9.18 18.77 -38.04
C LEU A 52 -8.45 18.78 -36.68
N LEU A 53 -7.12 18.87 -36.69
CA LEU A 53 -6.31 18.99 -35.46
C LEU A 53 -6.43 20.37 -34.82
N LYS A 54 -6.75 21.42 -35.61
CA LYS A 54 -6.99 22.78 -35.10
C LYS A 54 -8.42 23.04 -34.62
N ALA A 55 -9.36 22.19 -35.00
CA ALA A 55 -10.77 22.31 -34.62
C ALA A 55 -11.09 21.71 -33.23
N ALA A 56 -10.10 21.09 -32.57
CA ALA A 56 -10.23 20.67 -31.18
C ALA A 56 -10.29 21.91 -30.25
N PRO A 57 -11.18 21.95 -29.24
CA PRO A 57 -11.29 23.08 -28.33
C PRO A 57 -9.94 23.31 -27.63
N GLU A 58 -9.39 24.54 -27.73
CA GLU A 58 -8.24 24.98 -26.98
C GLU A 58 -8.52 24.78 -25.48
N ALA A 59 -7.61 24.09 -24.80
CA ALA A 59 -7.64 23.95 -23.35
C ALA A 59 -7.65 25.36 -22.74
N VAL A 60 -8.68 25.66 -21.96
CA VAL A 60 -8.72 26.87 -21.13
C VAL A 60 -7.66 26.70 -20.07
N GLU A 61 -6.52 27.36 -20.21
CA GLU A 61 -5.53 27.52 -19.15
C GLU A 61 -6.18 28.34 -18.02
N GLU A 62 -6.41 27.71 -16.88
CA GLU A 62 -6.68 28.44 -15.64
C GLU A 62 -5.43 29.26 -15.28
N PRO A 63 -5.59 30.54 -14.89
CA PRO A 63 -4.45 31.41 -14.60
C PRO A 63 -3.70 30.89 -13.36
N VAL A 64 -2.43 30.61 -13.55
CA VAL A 64 -1.46 30.29 -12.49
C VAL A 64 -1.29 31.53 -11.65
N GLU A 65 -1.77 31.53 -10.42
CA GLU A 65 -1.57 32.55 -9.41
C GLU A 65 -0.08 32.64 -9.05
N GLU A 66 0.47 33.81 -9.23
CA GLU A 66 1.87 34.15 -9.12
C GLU A 66 2.40 33.89 -7.69
N ALA A 67 3.28 32.90 -7.54
CA ALA A 67 3.90 32.57 -6.27
C ALA A 67 4.92 33.64 -5.86
N VAL A 68 4.70 34.24 -4.70
CA VAL A 68 5.61 35.18 -4.02
C VAL A 68 6.93 34.46 -3.69
N PRO A 69 8.11 35.09 -3.95
CA PRO A 69 9.41 34.43 -3.75
C PRO A 69 9.73 34.25 -2.26
N ALA A 70 10.04 33.04 -1.84
CA ALA A 70 10.60 32.73 -0.54
C ALA A 70 12.07 33.17 -0.44
N PRO A 71 12.58 33.52 0.77
CA PRO A 71 13.92 34.11 0.95
C PRO A 71 15.03 33.07 0.72
N VAL A 72 16.03 33.52 -0.01
CA VAL A 72 17.24 32.78 -0.39
C VAL A 72 18.12 32.54 0.84
N VAL A 73 18.38 31.25 1.14
CA VAL A 73 19.42 30.83 2.09
C VAL A 73 20.71 30.60 1.30
N PRO A 74 21.89 31.13 1.71
CA PRO A 74 23.11 31.04 0.92
C PRO A 74 23.71 29.62 0.90
N THR A 75 24.01 29.17 -0.29
CA THR A 75 24.74 27.92 -0.59
C THR A 75 26.21 28.07 -0.20
N PRO A 76 26.85 27.10 0.46
CA PRO A 76 28.29 27.07 0.62
C PRO A 76 29.01 26.69 -0.68
N ALA A 77 30.11 27.35 -0.91
CA ALA A 77 30.97 27.37 -2.09
C ALA A 77 31.44 25.95 -2.54
N GLU A 78 31.43 25.83 -3.82
CA GLU A 78 32.02 24.79 -4.67
C GLU A 78 33.52 24.65 -4.44
N ALA A 79 33.98 23.46 -3.99
CA ALA A 79 35.39 23.10 -3.94
C ALA A 79 35.74 22.32 -5.21
N ALA A 80 36.77 22.80 -5.92
CA ALA A 80 37.27 22.28 -7.17
C ALA A 80 37.74 20.82 -7.13
N PRO A 81 37.72 20.09 -8.27
CA PRO A 81 37.97 18.66 -8.33
C PRO A 81 39.47 18.35 -8.15
N SER A 82 39.79 17.54 -7.14
CA SER A 82 41.10 16.95 -6.97
C SER A 82 41.22 15.69 -7.86
N ALA A 83 42.37 15.55 -8.49
CA ALA A 83 42.75 14.60 -9.47
C ALA A 83 42.49 13.12 -9.09
N SER A 84 41.95 12.39 -10.05
CA SER A 84 41.84 10.94 -10.09
C SER A 84 43.22 10.29 -9.94
N VAL A 85 43.42 9.58 -8.81
CA VAL A 85 44.50 8.60 -8.65
C VAL A 85 43.89 7.25 -8.98
N ALA A 86 44.36 6.64 -10.06
CA ALA A 86 44.01 5.26 -10.44
C ALA A 86 44.39 4.30 -9.33
N PRO A 87 43.54 3.32 -8.94
CA PRO A 87 43.88 2.31 -7.98
C PRO A 87 44.93 1.35 -8.59
N ALA A 88 46.08 1.27 -7.93
CA ALA A 88 47.08 0.25 -8.20
C ALA A 88 46.46 -1.13 -7.92
N THR A 89 46.46 -1.99 -8.91
CA THR A 89 46.10 -3.41 -8.80
C THR A 89 47.00 -4.06 -7.76
N PRO A 90 46.45 -4.73 -6.71
CA PRO A 90 47.26 -5.56 -5.85
C PRO A 90 47.72 -6.79 -6.64
N SER A 91 49.02 -6.91 -6.81
CA SER A 91 49.66 -8.10 -7.34
C SER A 91 49.35 -9.27 -6.40
N THR A 92 48.54 -10.20 -6.87
CA THR A 92 48.36 -11.50 -6.24
C THR A 92 49.69 -12.20 -6.11
N PRO A 93 50.10 -12.68 -4.92
CA PRO A 93 51.23 -13.58 -4.79
C PRO A 93 50.89 -14.89 -5.50
N THR A 94 51.60 -15.16 -6.58
CA THR A 94 51.54 -16.43 -7.30
C THR A 94 51.96 -17.55 -6.38
N VAL A 95 51.01 -18.33 -5.91
CA VAL A 95 51.30 -19.57 -5.21
C VAL A 95 51.88 -20.55 -6.22
N SER A 96 53.17 -20.77 -6.21
CA SER A 96 53.82 -21.82 -6.99
C SER A 96 53.39 -23.17 -6.45
N ILE A 97 52.39 -23.77 -7.05
CA ILE A 97 52.00 -25.15 -6.77
C ILE A 97 53.07 -26.03 -7.44
N SER A 98 53.97 -26.56 -6.59
CA SER A 98 54.90 -27.59 -7.00
C SER A 98 54.15 -28.89 -7.23
N ASN A 99 54.37 -29.49 -8.37
CA ASN A 99 53.84 -30.78 -8.80
C ASN A 99 53.99 -31.88 -7.73
N ASN A 100 52.95 -32.69 -7.60
CA ASN A 100 52.92 -33.98 -6.90
C ASN A 100 52.66 -33.99 -5.38
N GLY A 101 51.69 -33.31 -4.81
CA GLY A 101 51.06 -33.73 -3.54
C GLY A 101 51.94 -34.17 -2.35
N ARG A 102 53.27 -33.99 -2.42
CA ARG A 102 54.23 -34.36 -1.38
C ARG A 102 54.87 -33.10 -0.81
N VAL A 103 54.49 -32.78 0.41
CA VAL A 103 55.09 -31.68 1.15
C VAL A 103 56.50 -32.09 1.57
N PHE A 104 57.55 -31.43 1.04
CA PHE A 104 58.91 -31.62 1.45
C PHE A 104 59.22 -30.79 2.70
N ALA A 105 59.27 -31.44 3.85
CA ALA A 105 59.63 -30.80 5.10
C ALA A 105 60.76 -31.56 5.78
N SER A 106 61.65 -30.86 6.49
CA SER A 106 62.67 -31.46 7.27
C SER A 106 62.06 -32.23 8.45
N PRO A 107 62.73 -33.31 8.97
CA PRO A 107 62.21 -34.07 10.11
C PRO A 107 61.88 -33.20 11.32
N LEU A 108 62.71 -32.21 11.59
CA LEU A 108 62.55 -31.27 12.70
C LEU A 108 61.36 -30.29 12.44
N ALA A 109 61.17 -29.84 11.19
CA ALA A 109 60.03 -29.00 10.84
C ALA A 109 58.71 -29.77 10.97
N LYS A 110 58.70 -31.08 10.66
CA LYS A 110 57.52 -31.93 10.85
C LYS A 110 57.12 -32.06 12.32
N SER A 111 58.08 -32.42 13.20
CA SER A 111 57.78 -32.52 14.62
C SER A 111 57.31 -31.21 15.23
N MET A 112 57.89 -30.07 14.83
CA MET A 112 57.48 -28.76 15.31
C MET A 112 56.13 -28.32 14.79
N ALA A 113 55.78 -28.70 13.55
CA ALA A 113 54.45 -28.41 12.98
C ALA A 113 53.35 -29.24 13.68
N GLU A 114 53.63 -30.52 14.00
CA GLU A 114 52.74 -31.38 14.80
C GLU A 114 52.52 -30.81 16.20
N GLU A 115 53.64 -30.43 16.88
CA GLU A 115 53.59 -29.85 18.24
C GLU A 115 52.79 -28.53 18.29
N LYS A 116 52.91 -27.70 17.25
CA LYS A 116 52.22 -26.41 17.15
C LYS A 116 50.89 -26.46 16.43
N GLY A 117 50.43 -27.61 15.92
CA GLY A 117 49.19 -27.78 15.20
C GLY A 117 49.14 -27.04 13.85
N ILE A 118 50.31 -26.84 13.20
CA ILE A 118 50.42 -26.10 11.94
C ILE A 118 50.30 -27.07 10.77
N ASN A 119 49.37 -26.80 9.84
CA ASN A 119 49.23 -27.57 8.60
C ASN A 119 50.40 -27.22 7.65
N LEU A 120 51.28 -28.19 7.36
CA LEU A 120 52.43 -28.02 6.50
C LEU A 120 52.08 -27.62 5.05
N GLU A 121 50.87 -27.88 4.59
CA GLU A 121 50.42 -27.50 3.26
C GLU A 121 50.24 -25.98 3.11
N THR A 122 50.05 -25.27 4.24
CA THR A 122 49.89 -23.81 4.26
C THR A 122 51.18 -23.05 4.48
N VAL A 123 52.31 -23.76 4.67
CA VAL A 123 53.63 -23.18 4.96
C VAL A 123 54.46 -23.17 3.68
N THR A 124 54.96 -22.00 3.30
CA THR A 124 55.94 -21.88 2.19
C THR A 124 57.35 -22.22 2.69
N GLY A 125 57.96 -23.25 2.13
CA GLY A 125 59.35 -23.67 2.50
C GLY A 125 60.41 -22.75 1.90
N SER A 126 61.38 -22.31 2.74
CA SER A 126 62.51 -21.47 2.32
C SER A 126 63.79 -22.24 2.12
N GLY A 127 63.85 -23.59 2.34
CA GLY A 127 64.98 -24.41 2.14
C GLY A 127 65.22 -24.90 0.70
N ASP A 128 66.28 -25.63 0.45
CA ASP A 128 66.67 -26.15 -0.86
C ASP A 128 65.51 -26.93 -1.53
N ASN A 129 65.24 -26.63 -2.75
CA ASN A 129 64.10 -27.16 -3.56
C ASN A 129 62.73 -26.96 -2.90
N GLY A 130 62.51 -25.86 -2.15
CA GLY A 130 61.21 -25.56 -1.55
C GLY A 130 60.91 -26.38 -0.28
N ARG A 131 61.90 -26.92 0.37
CA ARG A 131 61.77 -27.71 1.59
C ARG A 131 61.41 -26.80 2.77
N ILE A 132 60.42 -27.17 3.53
CA ILE A 132 60.05 -26.50 4.78
C ILE A 132 61.11 -26.80 5.84
N ILE A 133 61.72 -25.77 6.38
CA ILE A 133 62.75 -25.86 7.44
C ILE A 133 62.22 -25.31 8.76
N LYS A 134 62.93 -25.56 9.87
CA LYS A 134 62.56 -25.12 11.22
C LYS A 134 62.16 -23.66 11.28
N LYS A 135 62.88 -22.75 10.60
CA LYS A 135 62.69 -21.33 10.60
C LYS A 135 61.30 -20.90 9.98
N ASP A 136 60.82 -21.71 9.03
CA ASP A 136 59.51 -21.43 8.37
C ASP A 136 58.34 -21.72 9.32
N ILE A 137 58.47 -22.73 10.18
CA ILE A 137 57.50 -23.06 11.23
C ILE A 137 57.55 -22.07 12.39
N GLU A 138 58.75 -21.59 12.74
CA GLU A 138 58.92 -20.59 13.81
C GLU A 138 58.31 -19.23 13.43
N ASN A 139 58.46 -18.85 12.17
CA ASN A 139 57.94 -17.57 11.63
C ASN A 139 56.59 -17.68 10.97
N TYR A 140 55.91 -18.85 11.03
CA TYR A 140 54.60 -19.03 10.45
C TYR A 140 53.57 -18.21 11.20
N ILE A 141 53.04 -17.20 10.54
CA ILE A 141 51.84 -16.45 10.99
C ILE A 141 50.63 -17.06 10.26
N PRO A 142 49.68 -17.69 10.97
CA PRO A 142 48.47 -18.17 10.32
C PRO A 142 47.82 -17.02 9.57
N ALA A 143 47.62 -17.16 8.26
CA ALA A 143 46.76 -16.24 7.54
C ALA A 143 45.38 -16.38 8.18
N VAL A 144 44.98 -15.43 9.01
CA VAL A 144 43.60 -15.27 9.44
C VAL A 144 42.85 -15.11 8.15
N ALA A 145 42.01 -16.10 7.80
CA ALA A 145 41.10 -15.97 6.68
C ALA A 145 40.35 -14.65 6.89
N ALA A 146 40.71 -13.62 6.13
CA ALA A 146 40.00 -12.39 6.15
C ALA A 146 38.57 -12.77 5.72
N SER A 147 37.66 -12.79 6.69
CA SER A 147 36.25 -12.86 6.43
C SER A 147 35.99 -11.69 5.45
N THR A 148 35.80 -12.00 4.18
CA THR A 148 35.29 -11.04 3.23
C THR A 148 33.91 -10.66 3.74
N ALA A 149 33.85 -9.59 4.52
CA ALA A 149 32.59 -8.97 4.86
C ALA A 149 31.87 -8.79 3.52
N ALA A 150 30.70 -9.40 3.40
CA ALA A 150 29.88 -9.23 2.22
C ALA A 150 29.61 -7.72 2.07
N VAL A 151 30.30 -7.10 1.14
CA VAL A 151 30.04 -5.70 0.78
C VAL A 151 28.68 -5.72 0.12
N GLY A 152 27.66 -5.20 0.82
CA GLY A 152 26.34 -5.04 0.25
C GLY A 152 26.43 -4.15 -0.97
N VAL A 153 25.82 -4.60 -2.09
CA VAL A 153 25.68 -3.80 -3.30
C VAL A 153 24.31 -3.14 -3.22
N GLU A 154 24.29 -1.81 -3.26
CA GLU A 154 23.04 -1.07 -3.37
C GLU A 154 22.41 -1.35 -4.73
N SER A 155 21.14 -1.72 -4.72
CA SER A 155 20.35 -1.94 -5.93
C SER A 155 18.94 -1.41 -5.73
N TYR A 156 18.33 -0.89 -6.78
CA TYR A 156 16.95 -0.38 -6.79
C TYR A 156 16.34 -0.59 -8.17
N ASP A 157 15.02 -0.70 -8.18
CA ASP A 157 14.22 -0.75 -9.39
C ASP A 157 13.29 0.48 -9.41
N GLU A 158 13.22 1.16 -10.55
CA GLU A 158 12.27 2.24 -10.78
C GLU A 158 11.08 1.70 -11.58
N VAL A 159 9.87 1.84 -11.01
CA VAL A 159 8.64 1.35 -11.62
C VAL A 159 7.75 2.53 -11.99
N PRO A 160 7.29 2.65 -13.24
CA PRO A 160 6.36 3.70 -13.66
C PRO A 160 5.06 3.66 -12.84
N VAL A 161 4.56 4.85 -12.47
CA VAL A 161 3.30 4.97 -11.71
C VAL A 161 2.12 4.88 -12.68
N SER A 162 1.23 3.90 -12.47
CA SER A 162 0.00 3.74 -13.25
C SER A 162 -0.94 4.95 -13.13
N GLN A 163 -1.82 5.17 -14.11
CA GLN A 163 -2.83 6.25 -14.07
C GLN A 163 -3.77 6.10 -12.87
N MET A 164 -4.20 4.87 -12.56
CA MET A 164 -4.99 4.59 -11.36
C MET A 164 -4.26 5.08 -10.10
N ARG A 165 -2.97 4.78 -9.96
CA ARG A 165 -2.17 5.21 -8.80
C ARG A 165 -2.02 6.73 -8.73
N LYS A 166 -1.86 7.41 -9.88
CA LYS A 166 -1.82 8.88 -9.96
C LYS A 166 -3.14 9.49 -9.48
N THR A 167 -4.28 8.96 -9.94
CA THR A 167 -5.62 9.42 -9.54
C THR A 167 -5.85 9.21 -8.04
N ILE A 168 -5.51 8.04 -7.50
CA ILE A 168 -5.59 7.75 -6.06
C ILE A 168 -4.74 8.74 -5.27
N ALA A 169 -3.48 8.96 -5.68
CA ALA A 169 -2.57 9.87 -5.00
C ALA A 169 -3.11 11.31 -4.96
N LYS A 170 -3.65 11.80 -6.08
CA LYS A 170 -4.28 13.13 -6.16
C LYS A 170 -5.47 13.24 -5.19
N ARG A 171 -6.41 12.28 -5.23
CA ARG A 171 -7.60 12.28 -4.36
C ARG A 171 -7.26 12.20 -2.88
N LEU A 172 -6.28 11.32 -2.52
CA LEU A 172 -5.85 11.18 -1.13
C LEU A 172 -5.13 12.43 -0.63
N ALA A 173 -4.26 13.04 -1.45
CA ALA A 173 -3.59 14.29 -1.12
C ALA A 173 -4.61 15.43 -0.92
N GLU A 174 -5.54 15.59 -1.85
CA GLU A 174 -6.61 16.58 -1.74
C GLU A 174 -7.40 16.40 -0.43
N SER A 175 -7.89 15.20 -0.14
CA SER A 175 -8.62 14.91 1.10
C SER A 175 -7.78 15.23 2.33
N LYS A 176 -6.53 14.75 2.39
CA LYS A 176 -5.69 14.85 3.58
C LYS A 176 -5.28 16.28 3.90
N PHE A 177 -5.04 17.10 2.88
CA PHE A 177 -4.52 18.46 3.05
C PHE A 177 -5.61 19.54 3.06
N THR A 178 -6.81 19.28 2.51
CA THR A 178 -7.91 20.26 2.51
C THR A 178 -8.91 20.05 3.63
N ALA A 179 -9.16 18.80 4.06
CA ALA A 179 -10.06 18.50 5.16
C ALA A 179 -9.30 18.46 6.49
N PRO A 180 -9.63 19.31 7.47
CA PRO A 180 -9.04 19.22 8.82
C PRO A 180 -9.49 17.92 9.50
N HIS A 181 -8.65 16.88 9.42
CA HIS A 181 -8.95 15.60 10.02
C HIS A 181 -8.74 15.63 11.52
N PHE A 182 -9.70 15.08 12.27
CA PHE A 182 -9.50 14.67 13.65
C PHE A 182 -9.93 13.21 13.84
N TYR A 183 -9.47 12.60 14.91
CA TYR A 183 -9.57 11.15 15.12
C TYR A 183 -10.13 10.85 16.50
N LEU A 184 -11.07 9.91 16.57
CA LEU A 184 -11.65 9.43 17.82
C LEU A 184 -11.47 7.92 17.88
N THR A 185 -10.74 7.43 18.88
CA THR A 185 -10.53 5.99 19.09
C THR A 185 -11.39 5.51 20.27
N LYS A 186 -12.03 4.35 20.09
CA LYS A 186 -12.81 3.67 21.12
C LYS A 186 -12.46 2.19 21.15
N GLU A 187 -12.30 1.67 22.35
CA GLU A 187 -12.21 0.23 22.61
C GLU A 187 -13.61 -0.34 22.87
N ILE A 188 -13.89 -1.51 22.29
CA ILE A 188 -15.20 -2.17 22.30
C ILE A 188 -15.03 -3.61 22.74
N LYS A 189 -15.86 -4.08 23.67
CA LYS A 189 -15.91 -5.48 24.10
C LYS A 189 -16.61 -6.32 23.02
N MET A 190 -15.94 -7.38 22.59
CA MET A 190 -16.41 -8.20 21.48
C MET A 190 -17.05 -9.54 21.90
N ASP A 191 -17.01 -9.91 23.15
CA ASP A 191 -17.46 -11.22 23.63
C ASP A 191 -18.92 -11.51 23.24
N ALA A 192 -19.82 -10.54 23.44
CA ALA A 192 -21.23 -10.70 23.13
C ALA A 192 -21.49 -10.89 21.63
N VAL A 193 -20.85 -10.07 20.78
CA VAL A 193 -21.01 -10.19 19.32
C VAL A 193 -20.38 -11.48 18.78
N LEU A 194 -19.27 -11.94 19.35
CA LEU A 194 -18.65 -13.22 18.95
C LEU A 194 -19.55 -14.40 19.30
N ALA A 195 -20.16 -14.39 20.51
CA ALA A 195 -21.12 -15.41 20.94
C ALA A 195 -22.39 -15.37 20.06
N ALA A 196 -22.94 -14.20 19.79
CA ALA A 196 -24.11 -14.02 18.92
C ALA A 196 -23.83 -14.53 17.51
N ARG A 197 -22.68 -14.16 16.91
CA ARG A 197 -22.26 -14.63 15.60
C ARG A 197 -22.14 -16.15 15.55
N LYS A 198 -21.57 -16.79 16.58
CA LYS A 198 -21.45 -18.25 16.65
C LYS A 198 -22.82 -18.88 16.57
N ARG A 199 -23.78 -18.41 17.36
CA ARG A 199 -25.18 -18.90 17.34
C ARG A 199 -25.86 -18.67 16.00
N MET A 200 -25.75 -17.46 15.42
CA MET A 200 -26.34 -17.17 14.11
C MET A 200 -25.85 -18.14 13.04
N ASN A 201 -24.55 -18.49 13.05
CA ASN A 201 -23.95 -19.40 12.10
C ASN A 201 -24.33 -20.89 12.28
N GLU A 202 -25.01 -21.25 13.38
CA GLU A 202 -25.60 -22.58 13.57
C GLU A 202 -26.92 -22.72 12.78
N TYR A 203 -27.57 -21.61 12.42
CA TYR A 203 -28.89 -21.57 11.78
C TYR A 203 -28.88 -21.02 10.36
N THR A 204 -27.72 -20.58 9.84
CA THR A 204 -27.62 -19.97 8.51
C THR A 204 -26.71 -20.78 7.59
N GLU A 205 -27.16 -21.02 6.36
CA GLU A 205 -26.33 -21.63 5.32
C GLU A 205 -25.17 -20.70 4.90
N ASN A 206 -25.45 -19.42 4.81
CA ASN A 206 -24.47 -18.39 4.47
C ASN A 206 -23.78 -17.88 5.72
N ARG A 207 -22.50 -18.18 5.88
CA ARG A 207 -21.69 -17.79 7.03
C ARG A 207 -21.65 -16.27 7.20
N ILE A 208 -22.08 -15.77 8.36
CA ILE A 208 -21.98 -14.36 8.76
C ILE A 208 -20.58 -14.10 9.31
N SER A 209 -19.89 -13.11 8.77
CA SER A 209 -18.59 -12.63 9.25
C SER A 209 -18.76 -11.54 10.31
N ILE A 210 -17.68 -11.27 11.05
CA ILE A 210 -17.65 -10.11 11.97
C ILE A 210 -17.82 -8.81 11.18
N ASN A 211 -17.24 -8.74 9.99
CA ASN A 211 -17.33 -7.57 9.12
C ASN A 211 -18.78 -7.27 8.71
N ASP A 212 -19.60 -8.29 8.44
CA ASP A 212 -21.02 -8.12 8.10
C ASP A 212 -21.81 -7.48 9.27
N ILE A 213 -21.50 -7.89 10.50
CA ILE A 213 -22.09 -7.33 11.71
C ILE A 213 -21.62 -5.88 11.92
N ILE A 214 -20.34 -5.59 11.70
CA ILE A 214 -19.77 -4.24 11.76
C ILE A 214 -20.48 -3.31 10.76
N ILE A 215 -20.65 -3.75 9.51
CA ILE A 215 -21.34 -2.98 8.47
C ILE A 215 -22.79 -2.69 8.89
N LYS A 216 -23.49 -3.70 9.40
CA LYS A 216 -24.88 -3.53 9.88
C LYS A 216 -24.93 -2.58 11.08
N ALA A 217 -24.05 -2.74 12.06
CA ALA A 217 -24.00 -1.86 13.23
C ALA A 217 -23.69 -0.41 12.84
N THR A 218 -22.76 -0.22 11.91
CA THR A 218 -22.46 1.12 11.35
C THR A 218 -23.69 1.70 10.68
N ALA A 219 -24.40 0.92 9.86
CA ALA A 219 -25.59 1.39 9.15
C ALA A 219 -26.71 1.80 10.11
N VAL A 220 -26.97 1.03 11.16
CA VAL A 220 -27.95 1.35 12.21
C VAL A 220 -27.53 2.60 12.98
N ALA A 221 -26.25 2.70 13.36
CA ALA A 221 -25.74 3.88 14.07
C ALA A 221 -25.85 5.16 13.22
N LEU A 222 -25.58 5.09 11.91
CA LEU A 222 -25.68 6.24 11.00
C LEU A 222 -27.14 6.76 10.87
N LYS A 223 -28.13 5.89 10.95
CA LYS A 223 -29.55 6.30 10.98
C LYS A 223 -29.86 7.18 12.19
N SER A 224 -29.29 6.86 13.35
CA SER A 224 -29.45 7.63 14.58
C SER A 224 -28.59 8.90 14.62
N HIS A 225 -27.56 8.98 13.77
CA HIS A 225 -26.59 10.07 13.73
C HIS A 225 -26.43 10.67 12.32
N PRO A 226 -27.47 11.34 11.77
CA PRO A 226 -27.47 11.83 10.38
C PRO A 226 -26.41 12.91 10.10
N ASN A 227 -25.87 13.57 11.11
CA ASN A 227 -24.77 14.52 10.97
C ASN A 227 -23.45 13.83 10.62
N VAL A 228 -23.26 12.57 11.04
CA VAL A 228 -22.08 11.76 10.67
C VAL A 228 -22.22 11.21 9.25
N ASN A 229 -23.46 10.91 8.82
CA ASN A 229 -23.78 10.46 7.46
C ASN A 229 -23.94 11.67 6.52
N SER A 230 -22.88 12.47 6.40
CA SER A 230 -22.89 13.73 5.67
C SER A 230 -21.72 13.88 4.71
N SER A 231 -21.79 14.89 3.86
CA SER A 231 -20.76 15.24 2.88
C SER A 231 -20.51 16.74 2.90
N TRP A 232 -19.25 17.16 2.89
CA TRP A 232 -18.85 18.55 2.73
C TRP A 232 -18.82 18.91 1.24
N LEU A 233 -19.57 19.94 0.82
CA LEU A 233 -19.69 20.40 -0.56
C LEU A 233 -19.22 21.85 -0.77
N GLY A 234 -18.34 22.33 0.12
CA GLY A 234 -17.82 23.71 0.07
C GLY A 234 -18.75 24.72 0.74
N ASP A 235 -19.81 25.06 0.08
CA ASP A 235 -20.83 26.07 0.50
C ASP A 235 -21.96 25.48 1.36
N LYS A 236 -22.08 24.15 1.41
CA LYS A 236 -23.15 23.44 2.13
C LYS A 236 -22.70 22.07 2.63
N ILE A 237 -23.38 21.59 3.66
CA ILE A 237 -23.28 20.22 4.15
C ILE A 237 -24.51 19.45 3.66
N ARG A 238 -24.27 18.36 2.91
CA ARG A 238 -25.35 17.43 2.53
C ARG A 238 -25.48 16.38 3.62
N ARG A 239 -26.65 16.23 4.21
CA ARG A 239 -26.99 15.09 5.07
C ARG A 239 -27.67 14.02 4.24
N ASN A 240 -27.12 12.81 4.25
CA ASN A 240 -27.65 11.70 3.47
C ASN A 240 -28.70 10.94 4.30
N HIS A 241 -29.89 10.72 3.75
CA HIS A 241 -30.96 9.97 4.42
C HIS A 241 -30.87 8.47 4.15
N HIS A 242 -30.22 8.06 3.08
CA HIS A 242 -29.86 6.68 2.79
C HIS A 242 -28.48 6.36 3.36
N VAL A 243 -28.21 5.08 3.59
CA VAL A 243 -26.93 4.62 4.13
C VAL A 243 -26.27 3.69 3.11
N HIS A 244 -25.23 4.21 2.45
CA HIS A 244 -24.41 3.47 1.49
C HIS A 244 -23.00 3.36 2.06
N ILE A 245 -22.59 2.14 2.37
CA ILE A 245 -21.30 1.89 3.04
C ILE A 245 -20.28 1.39 2.04
N GLY A 246 -19.26 2.20 1.81
CA GLY A 246 -18.06 1.79 1.11
C GLY A 246 -17.21 0.88 1.99
N VAL A 247 -16.80 -0.26 1.46
CA VAL A 247 -15.94 -1.23 2.17
C VAL A 247 -14.61 -1.32 1.46
N ALA A 248 -13.54 -0.87 2.11
CA ALA A 248 -12.21 -0.90 1.54
C ALA A 248 -11.71 -2.33 1.32
N VAL A 249 -11.35 -2.66 0.09
CA VAL A 249 -10.82 -3.96 -0.34
C VAL A 249 -9.45 -3.76 -0.97
N ALA A 250 -8.44 -4.44 -0.42
CA ALA A 250 -7.09 -4.42 -0.99
C ALA A 250 -7.05 -5.26 -2.28
N ILE A 251 -6.40 -4.71 -3.31
CA ILE A 251 -6.07 -5.35 -4.57
C ILE A 251 -4.58 -5.18 -4.86
N ASP A 252 -4.02 -5.92 -5.81
CA ASP A 252 -2.59 -5.89 -6.12
C ASP A 252 -2.09 -4.47 -6.49
N ASP A 253 -2.90 -3.72 -7.25
CA ASP A 253 -2.56 -2.38 -7.73
C ASP A 253 -2.93 -1.25 -6.74
N GLY A 254 -3.56 -1.56 -5.59
CA GLY A 254 -3.98 -0.54 -4.62
C GLY A 254 -5.17 -0.92 -3.76
N LEU A 255 -6.14 -0.02 -3.67
CA LEU A 255 -7.35 -0.17 -2.85
C LEU A 255 -8.58 0.25 -3.66
N LEU A 256 -9.61 -0.59 -3.67
CA LEU A 256 -10.93 -0.24 -4.17
C LEU A 256 -11.95 -0.19 -3.03
N VAL A 257 -12.99 0.61 -3.19
CA VAL A 257 -14.02 0.83 -2.15
C VAL A 257 -15.41 0.50 -2.72
N PRO A 258 -15.73 -0.79 -2.96
CA PRO A 258 -17.08 -1.17 -3.37
C PRO A 258 -18.13 -0.77 -2.33
N VAL A 259 -19.35 -0.48 -2.80
CA VAL A 259 -20.41 0.14 -2.02
C VAL A 259 -21.58 -0.79 -1.77
N VAL A 260 -21.83 -1.13 -0.52
CA VAL A 260 -23.04 -1.81 -0.06
C VAL A 260 -24.15 -0.78 0.06
N ARG A 261 -25.09 -0.78 -0.90
CA ARG A 261 -26.19 0.19 -0.96
C ARG A 261 -27.29 -0.16 0.02
N PHE A 262 -27.92 0.86 0.64
CA PHE A 262 -29.03 0.70 1.57
C PHE A 262 -28.74 -0.34 2.67
N ALA A 263 -27.55 -0.28 3.25
CA ALA A 263 -27.09 -1.25 4.25
C ALA A 263 -27.97 -1.29 5.50
N ASP A 264 -28.63 -0.16 5.84
CA ASP A 264 -29.59 -0.06 6.93
C ASP A 264 -30.82 -0.97 6.74
N SER A 265 -31.28 -1.15 5.50
CA SER A 265 -32.48 -1.93 5.16
C SER A 265 -32.18 -3.41 4.92
N LYS A 266 -30.92 -3.82 4.79
CA LYS A 266 -30.51 -5.20 4.48
C LYS A 266 -30.32 -6.03 5.74
N SER A 267 -30.63 -7.33 5.63
CA SER A 267 -30.27 -8.33 6.65
C SER A 267 -28.77 -8.62 6.64
N LEU A 268 -28.26 -9.21 7.72
CA LEU A 268 -26.85 -9.65 7.81
C LEU A 268 -26.45 -10.60 6.67
N SER A 269 -27.33 -11.55 6.33
CA SER A 269 -27.11 -12.50 5.25
C SER A 269 -27.00 -11.83 3.88
N GLN A 270 -27.86 -10.82 3.62
CA GLN A 270 -27.82 -10.03 2.38
C GLN A 270 -26.55 -9.18 2.29
N ILE A 271 -26.16 -8.51 3.38
CA ILE A 271 -24.89 -7.74 3.46
C ILE A 271 -23.72 -8.68 3.18
N GLY A 272 -23.65 -9.82 3.86
CA GLY A 272 -22.54 -10.75 3.69
C GLY A 272 -22.45 -11.36 2.28
N ALA A 273 -23.59 -11.63 1.62
CA ALA A 273 -23.62 -12.09 0.24
C ALA A 273 -23.08 -11.01 -0.73
N GLU A 274 -23.58 -9.77 -0.61
CA GLU A 274 -23.17 -8.65 -1.45
C GLU A 274 -21.70 -8.27 -1.26
N VAL A 275 -21.22 -8.23 -0.01
CA VAL A 275 -19.80 -7.96 0.28
C VAL A 275 -18.89 -9.01 -0.36
N ARG A 276 -19.25 -10.31 -0.29
CA ARG A 276 -18.48 -11.37 -0.94
C ARG A 276 -18.46 -11.24 -2.46
N GLU A 277 -19.61 -10.93 -3.07
CA GLU A 277 -19.73 -10.70 -4.51
C GLU A 277 -18.85 -9.52 -4.95
N LEU A 278 -19.01 -8.36 -4.29
CA LEU A 278 -18.25 -7.15 -4.60
C LEU A 278 -16.75 -7.34 -4.38
N ALA A 279 -16.34 -8.02 -3.29
CA ALA A 279 -14.93 -8.33 -3.05
C ALA A 279 -14.34 -9.32 -4.07
N GLY A 280 -15.15 -10.25 -4.59
CA GLY A 280 -14.78 -11.11 -5.70
C GLY A 280 -14.52 -10.31 -6.97
N LYS A 281 -15.48 -9.47 -7.38
CA LYS A 281 -15.36 -8.58 -8.55
C LYS A 281 -14.18 -7.60 -8.43
N ALA A 282 -13.88 -7.12 -7.21
CA ALA A 282 -12.72 -6.26 -6.99
C ALA A 282 -11.40 -6.95 -7.33
N LYS A 283 -11.24 -8.21 -6.91
CA LYS A 283 -10.04 -9.02 -7.16
C LYS A 283 -9.88 -9.42 -8.64
N THR A 284 -11.00 -9.67 -9.33
CA THR A 284 -11.00 -10.00 -10.77
C THR A 284 -11.01 -8.78 -11.68
N LYS A 285 -10.98 -7.56 -11.10
CA LYS A 285 -11.03 -6.27 -11.84
C LYS A 285 -12.33 -6.09 -12.65
N GLU A 286 -13.44 -6.73 -12.23
CA GLU A 286 -14.74 -6.68 -12.90
C GLU A 286 -15.71 -5.66 -12.30
N LEU A 287 -15.28 -4.88 -11.29
CA LEU A 287 -16.12 -3.83 -10.71
C LEU A 287 -16.44 -2.78 -11.76
N GLN A 288 -17.70 -2.34 -11.79
CA GLN A 288 -18.17 -1.24 -12.63
C GLN A 288 -18.23 0.06 -11.81
N PRO A 289 -18.18 1.25 -12.42
CA PRO A 289 -18.29 2.54 -11.71
C PRO A 289 -19.46 2.61 -10.73
N LYS A 290 -20.62 2.05 -11.10
CA LYS A 290 -21.80 1.93 -10.23
C LYS A 290 -21.54 1.15 -8.93
N ASP A 291 -20.53 0.30 -8.90
CA ASP A 291 -20.25 -0.57 -7.75
C ASP A 291 -19.37 0.12 -6.70
N TRP A 292 -18.63 1.20 -7.04
CA TRP A 292 -17.77 1.94 -6.11
C TRP A 292 -18.10 3.44 -5.96
N GLU A 293 -19.11 3.95 -6.66
CA GLU A 293 -19.55 5.34 -6.53
C GLU A 293 -20.76 5.47 -5.62
N GLY A 294 -20.92 6.64 -4.99
CA GLY A 294 -22.12 7.01 -4.22
C GLY A 294 -22.18 6.45 -2.81
N ASN A 295 -21.05 6.11 -2.22
CA ASN A 295 -20.95 5.85 -0.77
C ASN A 295 -21.28 7.13 0.02
N THR A 296 -21.75 6.94 1.24
CA THR A 296 -22.04 8.03 2.18
C THR A 296 -21.22 7.93 3.45
N PHE A 297 -20.55 6.78 3.63
CA PHE A 297 -19.65 6.47 4.72
C PHE A 297 -18.72 5.32 4.31
N THR A 298 -17.48 5.34 4.76
CA THR A 298 -16.50 4.31 4.41
C THR A 298 -16.03 3.53 5.65
N ILE A 299 -15.80 2.20 5.48
CA ILE A 299 -15.18 1.32 6.46
C ILE A 299 -13.89 0.76 5.88
N SER A 300 -12.81 0.84 6.65
CA SER A 300 -11.54 0.18 6.37
C SER A 300 -11.19 -0.79 7.48
N ASN A 301 -10.98 -2.07 7.16
CA ASN A 301 -10.73 -3.11 8.16
C ASN A 301 -9.36 -3.76 7.93
N LEU A 302 -8.43 -3.53 8.87
CA LEU A 302 -7.10 -4.15 8.90
C LEU A 302 -6.95 -5.17 10.03
N GLY A 303 -8.04 -5.54 10.69
CA GLY A 303 -8.03 -6.51 11.79
C GLY A 303 -7.51 -7.89 11.39
N ALA A 304 -7.77 -8.34 10.15
CA ALA A 304 -7.24 -9.59 9.63
C ALA A 304 -5.71 -9.60 9.47
N PHE A 305 -5.08 -8.44 9.43
CA PHE A 305 -3.62 -8.25 9.36
C PHE A 305 -2.97 -8.10 10.73
N GLY A 306 -3.74 -8.22 11.82
CA GLY A 306 -3.24 -8.08 13.19
C GLY A 306 -2.96 -6.64 13.62
N ILE A 307 -3.44 -5.65 12.88
CA ILE A 307 -3.28 -4.22 13.24
C ILE A 307 -4.25 -3.88 14.36
N ASP A 308 -3.72 -3.41 15.48
CA ASP A 308 -4.51 -3.07 16.67
C ASP A 308 -5.34 -1.78 16.45
N GLU A 309 -4.71 -0.77 15.89
CA GLU A 309 -5.25 0.57 15.73
C GLU A 309 -4.58 1.30 14.57
N PHE A 310 -5.33 2.04 13.78
CA PHE A 310 -4.80 2.90 12.72
C PHE A 310 -5.79 4.03 12.41
N THR A 311 -5.29 5.10 11.79
CA THR A 311 -6.10 6.20 11.27
C THR A 311 -6.21 6.09 9.77
N ALA A 312 -7.43 6.19 9.23
CA ALA A 312 -7.69 6.21 7.80
C ALA A 312 -7.85 7.64 7.29
N ILE A 313 -7.53 7.87 6.01
CA ILE A 313 -7.82 9.13 5.32
C ILE A 313 -9.28 9.11 4.88
N VAL A 314 -10.01 10.18 5.14
CA VAL A 314 -11.41 10.32 4.72
C VAL A 314 -11.50 10.22 3.19
N ASN A 315 -12.45 9.44 2.69
CA ASN A 315 -12.69 9.24 1.27
C ASN A 315 -13.79 10.18 0.77
N PRO A 316 -13.46 11.32 0.11
CA PRO A 316 -14.48 12.24 -0.37
C PRO A 316 -15.43 11.56 -1.37
N PRO A 317 -16.75 11.90 -1.34
CA PRO A 317 -17.38 13.01 -0.62
C PRO A 317 -17.83 12.70 0.82
N ASP A 318 -17.47 11.52 1.40
CA ASP A 318 -17.81 11.19 2.77
C ASP A 318 -17.18 12.17 3.76
N ALA A 319 -17.88 12.48 4.86
CA ALA A 319 -17.30 13.25 5.96
C ALA A 319 -16.53 12.39 6.97
N CYS A 320 -16.74 11.07 6.97
CA CYS A 320 -16.13 10.17 7.94
C CYS A 320 -15.74 8.82 7.35
N ILE A 321 -14.74 8.20 7.96
CA ILE A 321 -14.31 6.82 7.71
C ILE A 321 -14.04 6.12 9.03
N LEU A 322 -14.48 4.86 9.16
CA LEU A 322 -14.26 4.02 10.33
C LEU A 322 -13.15 3.00 10.06
N ALA A 323 -12.05 3.14 10.78
CA ALA A 323 -10.95 2.20 10.78
C ALA A 323 -11.18 1.11 11.85
N ILE A 324 -11.13 -0.15 11.45
CA ILE A 324 -11.38 -1.31 12.31
C ILE A 324 -10.07 -2.05 12.55
N GLY A 325 -9.69 -2.15 13.83
CA GLY A 325 -8.54 -2.93 14.28
C GLY A 325 -8.85 -4.41 14.49
N SER A 326 -7.84 -5.15 14.94
CA SER A 326 -7.97 -6.56 15.28
C SER A 326 -8.78 -6.76 16.57
N SER A 327 -9.58 -7.84 16.57
CA SER A 327 -10.17 -8.33 17.84
C SER A 327 -9.15 -9.27 18.50
N LYS A 328 -8.70 -8.92 19.70
CA LYS A 328 -7.71 -9.68 20.46
C LYS A 328 -8.20 -10.05 21.86
N GLU A 329 -7.75 -11.19 22.34
CA GLU A 329 -7.98 -11.60 23.72
C GLU A 329 -7.05 -10.80 24.65
N THR A 330 -7.61 -10.25 25.72
CA THR A 330 -6.88 -9.49 26.72
C THR A 330 -7.57 -9.62 28.08
N VAL A 331 -6.90 -9.15 29.15
CA VAL A 331 -7.52 -9.06 30.46
C VAL A 331 -8.43 -7.84 30.51
N ILE A 332 -9.71 -8.07 30.77
CA ILE A 332 -10.69 -7.01 30.99
C ILE A 332 -11.13 -7.01 32.44
N VAL A 333 -11.49 -5.83 32.96
CA VAL A 333 -12.10 -5.69 34.30
C VAL A 333 -13.60 -5.53 34.11
N GLU A 334 -14.37 -6.40 34.74
CA GLU A 334 -15.82 -6.35 34.72
C GLU A 334 -16.37 -6.59 36.12
N ASN A 335 -17.21 -5.68 36.63
CA ASN A 335 -17.72 -5.69 37.99
C ASN A 335 -16.64 -5.77 39.09
N GLY A 336 -15.44 -5.25 38.83
CA GLY A 336 -14.29 -5.27 39.74
C GLY A 336 -13.44 -6.55 39.67
N GLU A 337 -13.81 -7.52 38.84
CA GLU A 337 -13.06 -8.77 38.62
C GLU A 337 -12.30 -8.77 37.29
N MET A 338 -11.11 -9.34 37.32
CA MET A 338 -10.31 -9.55 36.08
C MET A 338 -10.73 -10.84 35.40
N ARG A 339 -11.03 -10.78 34.11
CA ARG A 339 -11.28 -11.96 33.29
C ARG A 339 -10.64 -11.84 31.91
N ALA A 340 -10.43 -12.95 31.24
CA ALA A 340 -10.13 -12.95 29.81
C ALA A 340 -11.36 -12.49 29.03
N GLY A 341 -11.14 -11.64 28.02
CA GLY A 341 -12.19 -11.16 27.12
C GLY A 341 -11.61 -10.65 25.83
N HIS A 342 -12.44 -10.48 24.83
CA HIS A 342 -12.03 -9.97 23.52
C HIS A 342 -12.33 -8.48 23.42
N VAL A 343 -11.36 -7.71 22.97
CA VAL A 343 -11.52 -6.28 22.70
C VAL A 343 -11.11 -5.96 21.27
N MET A 344 -11.74 -4.94 20.71
CA MET A 344 -11.43 -4.40 19.39
C MET A 344 -11.36 -2.89 19.47
N LYS A 345 -10.32 -2.29 18.93
CA LYS A 345 -10.24 -0.84 18.78
C LYS A 345 -10.77 -0.41 17.43
N VAL A 346 -11.51 0.67 17.44
CA VAL A 346 -11.98 1.34 16.22
C VAL A 346 -11.62 2.81 16.28
N THR A 347 -11.24 3.37 15.14
CA THR A 347 -10.90 4.79 15.03
C THR A 347 -11.75 5.44 13.95
N LEU A 348 -12.54 6.44 14.35
CA LEU A 348 -13.30 7.28 13.44
C LEU A 348 -12.45 8.47 13.03
N SER A 349 -12.15 8.59 11.75
CA SER A 349 -11.56 9.79 11.16
C SER A 349 -12.68 10.66 10.60
N CYS A 350 -12.69 11.94 10.95
CA CYS A 350 -13.73 12.89 10.55
C CYS A 350 -13.13 14.13 9.90
N ASP A 351 -13.85 14.69 8.94
CA ASP A 351 -13.67 16.05 8.44
C ASP A 351 -14.33 17.03 9.42
N HIS A 352 -13.50 17.81 10.15
CA HIS A 352 -14.01 18.72 11.19
C HIS A 352 -14.87 19.87 10.66
N ARG A 353 -14.89 20.08 9.34
CA ARG A 353 -15.79 21.06 8.73
C ARG A 353 -17.26 20.61 8.73
N ALA A 354 -17.48 19.29 8.68
CA ALA A 354 -18.81 18.69 8.62
C ALA A 354 -19.24 18.04 9.94
N VAL A 355 -18.30 17.48 10.70
CA VAL A 355 -18.56 16.72 11.94
C VAL A 355 -17.68 17.24 13.05
N ASP A 356 -18.28 17.51 14.22
CA ASP A 356 -17.55 17.90 15.44
C ASP A 356 -17.27 16.72 16.37
N GLY A 357 -16.42 16.96 17.39
CA GLY A 357 -15.97 15.92 18.33
C GLY A 357 -17.10 15.23 19.09
N VAL A 358 -18.11 15.99 19.52
CA VAL A 358 -19.26 15.45 20.31
C VAL A 358 -20.15 14.58 19.42
N THR A 359 -20.39 15.03 18.19
CA THR A 359 -21.17 14.29 17.19
C THR A 359 -20.50 12.94 16.86
N GLY A 360 -19.19 12.95 16.57
CA GLY A 360 -18.42 11.73 16.30
C GLY A 360 -18.36 10.79 17.53
N ALA A 361 -18.17 11.34 18.75
CA ALA A 361 -18.14 10.55 19.98
C ALA A 361 -19.48 9.87 20.28
N ASN A 362 -20.61 10.56 20.09
CA ASN A 362 -21.94 9.98 20.27
C ASN A 362 -22.21 8.86 19.24
N PHE A 363 -21.79 9.01 18.00
CA PHE A 363 -21.84 7.95 16.99
C PHE A 363 -21.06 6.72 17.45
N LEU A 364 -19.79 6.90 17.85
CA LEU A 364 -18.96 5.79 18.34
C LEU A 364 -19.54 5.12 19.59
N LYS A 365 -20.19 5.88 20.47
CA LYS A 365 -20.88 5.31 21.62
C LYS A 365 -22.02 4.39 21.17
N THR A 366 -22.91 4.88 20.29
CA THR A 366 -24.03 4.08 19.76
C THR A 366 -23.52 2.85 18.99
N PHE A 367 -22.47 3.01 18.18
CA PHE A 367 -21.84 1.90 17.45
C PHE A 367 -21.30 0.83 18.41
N ALA A 368 -20.61 1.24 19.49
CA ALA A 368 -20.09 0.31 20.50
C ALA A 368 -21.23 -0.41 21.21
N ASP A 369 -22.25 0.31 21.65
CA ASP A 369 -23.43 -0.26 22.32
C ASP A 369 -24.13 -1.34 21.45
N LEU A 370 -24.19 -1.14 20.11
CA LEU A 370 -24.75 -2.11 19.18
C LEU A 370 -23.90 -3.39 19.03
N LEU A 371 -22.58 -3.31 19.20
CA LEU A 371 -21.70 -4.47 19.19
C LEU A 371 -21.64 -5.16 20.55
N GLU A 372 -21.66 -4.42 21.64
CA GLU A 372 -21.65 -4.96 23.02
C GLU A 372 -23.01 -5.59 23.37
N GLU A 373 -24.11 -5.12 22.74
CA GLU A 373 -25.47 -5.67 22.89
C GLU A 373 -26.09 -5.98 21.51
N PRO A 374 -25.68 -7.05 20.81
CA PRO A 374 -26.05 -7.32 19.42
C PRO A 374 -27.56 -7.48 19.17
N VAL A 375 -28.34 -7.78 20.18
CA VAL A 375 -29.82 -7.85 20.08
C VAL A 375 -30.43 -6.51 19.65
N ARG A 376 -29.78 -5.40 19.96
CA ARG A 376 -30.20 -4.04 19.55
C ARG A 376 -30.13 -3.79 18.04
N LEU A 377 -29.42 -4.65 17.30
CA LEU A 377 -29.42 -4.59 15.82
C LEU A 377 -30.76 -4.99 15.19
N LEU A 378 -31.66 -5.60 15.97
CA LEU A 378 -32.98 -6.08 15.55
C LEU A 378 -34.09 -5.05 15.82
N VAL A 379 -33.82 -4.01 16.60
CA VAL A 379 -34.76 -2.98 17.03
C VAL A 379 -34.41 -1.65 16.39
#